data_13116a3030d31b757f899c69b32ee3ef
#
_entry.id   13116a3030d31b757f899c69b32ee3ef
#
_cell.length_a   1.000
_cell.length_b   1.000
_cell.length_c   1.000
_cell.angle_alpha   90.00
_cell.angle_beta   90.00
_cell.angle_gamma   90.00
#
_symmetry.space_group_name_H-M   'P 1'
#
loop_
_entity.id
_entity.type
_entity.pdbx_description
1 polymer ?
#
loop_
_entity_poly.entity_id
_entity_poly.type
_entity_poly.pdbx_seq_one_letter_code
_entity_poly.pdbx_strand_id
1 'polypeptide(L)'
;GYKPYFAYDPIYTPVYELAREFDLTVAYHTGDTASSTGRLRFAHPLAIDEVAVAYPKLRLVICHFGSPWMADAAEVVAKNPNVYTDLSGLAVGRPETADFRGRFSHYVSELSGWLAFAEKWDRVMFGTDWPLVSLEHYIALIASCVPAAHWEQVFYRSALSAYPKLGKILE
;
A
#
# COMPACT_ATOMS: atom_id res chain seq x y z
N GLY A 1 4.07 5.31 -13.31
CA GLY A 1 5.07 6.30 -12.91
C GLY A 1 5.34 7.36 -13.96
N TYR A 2 5.64 8.55 -13.51
CA TYR A 2 5.95 9.70 -14.38
C TYR A 2 7.34 9.63 -14.99
N LYS A 3 8.27 9.01 -14.33
CA LYS A 3 9.64 8.82 -14.82
C LYS A 3 9.81 7.43 -15.42
N PRO A 4 10.65 7.27 -16.46
CA PRO A 4 10.82 6.01 -17.17
C PRO A 4 11.81 5.06 -16.44
N TYR A 5 11.65 4.91 -15.12
CA TYR A 5 12.52 4.07 -14.29
C TYR A 5 11.68 3.11 -13.46
N PHE A 6 12.12 1.86 -13.39
CA PHE A 6 11.62 0.91 -12.41
C PHE A 6 12.20 1.17 -11.03
N ALA A 7 11.53 0.73 -9.99
CA ALA A 7 12.02 0.87 -8.62
C ALA A 7 13.43 0.27 -8.43
N TYR A 8 13.74 -0.81 -9.14
CA TYR A 8 15.04 -1.50 -9.06
C TYR A 8 16.14 -0.90 -9.96
N ASP A 9 15.85 0.15 -10.73
CA ASP A 9 16.88 0.78 -11.58
C ASP A 9 18.00 1.39 -10.72
N PRO A 10 19.27 1.28 -11.15
CA PRO A 10 20.44 1.72 -10.38
C PRO A 10 20.42 3.22 -10.00
N ILE A 11 19.63 4.03 -10.70
CA ILE A 11 19.46 5.45 -10.37
C ILE A 11 18.91 5.67 -8.93
N TYR A 12 18.20 4.68 -8.38
CA TYR A 12 17.64 4.73 -7.02
C TYR A 12 18.57 4.16 -5.94
N THR A 13 19.68 3.52 -6.30
CA THR A 13 20.64 2.96 -5.33
C THR A 13 21.03 3.98 -4.23
N PRO A 14 21.38 5.24 -4.55
CA PRO A 14 21.72 6.20 -3.51
C PRO A 14 20.58 6.49 -2.53
N VAL A 15 19.31 6.44 -3.02
CA VAL A 15 18.12 6.62 -2.17
C VAL A 15 17.99 5.46 -1.18
N TYR A 16 18.20 4.23 -1.64
CA TYR A 16 18.11 3.03 -0.79
C TYR A 16 19.22 2.98 0.26
N GLU A 17 20.44 3.37 -0.12
CA GLU A 17 21.56 3.43 0.83
C GLU A 17 21.31 4.50 1.91
N LEU A 18 20.85 5.68 1.54
CA LEU A 18 20.46 6.72 2.50
C LEU A 18 19.29 6.27 3.39
N ALA A 19 18.28 5.62 2.81
CA ALA A 19 17.16 5.11 3.59
C ALA A 19 17.61 4.06 4.64
N ARG A 20 18.56 3.20 4.27
CA ARG A 20 19.18 2.24 5.21
C ARG A 20 19.99 2.94 6.30
N GLU A 21 20.84 3.90 5.92
CA GLU A 21 21.70 4.66 6.84
C GLU A 21 20.87 5.39 7.90
N PHE A 22 19.79 6.04 7.47
CA PHE A 22 18.93 6.84 8.34
C PHE A 22 17.73 6.08 8.91
N ASP A 23 17.64 4.76 8.74
CA ASP A 23 16.53 3.93 9.19
C ASP A 23 15.16 4.49 8.72
N LEU A 24 15.05 4.79 7.42
CA LEU A 24 13.85 5.30 6.78
C LEU A 24 13.12 4.20 6.04
N THR A 25 11.82 4.38 5.90
CA THR A 25 10.96 3.55 5.07
C THR A 25 10.79 4.21 3.71
N VAL A 26 10.85 3.41 2.65
CA VAL A 26 10.63 3.89 1.29
C VAL A 26 9.24 3.47 0.84
N ALA A 27 8.39 4.44 0.57
CA ALA A 27 7.04 4.22 0.05
C ALA A 27 7.00 4.49 -1.46
N TYR A 28 6.34 3.60 -2.18
CA TYR A 28 6.17 3.68 -3.62
C TYR A 28 4.70 3.83 -3.97
N HIS A 29 4.39 4.87 -4.73
CA HIS A 29 3.13 4.87 -5.47
C HIS A 29 3.11 3.67 -6.42
N THR A 30 2.12 2.82 -6.29
CA THR A 30 1.87 1.69 -7.20
C THR A 30 0.42 1.73 -7.68
N GLY A 31 0.14 1.00 -8.74
CA GLY A 31 -1.24 0.87 -9.20
C GLY A 31 -1.67 1.94 -10.21
N ASP A 32 -2.90 2.38 -10.08
CA ASP A 32 -3.52 3.34 -10.98
C ASP A 32 -2.72 4.64 -11.07
N THR A 33 -2.72 5.21 -12.26
CA THR A 33 -2.01 6.45 -12.55
C THR A 33 -2.99 7.45 -13.16
N ALA A 34 -3.40 8.43 -12.39
CA ALA A 34 -4.39 9.45 -12.79
C ALA A 34 -3.97 10.27 -14.01
N SER A 35 -2.67 10.33 -14.34
CA SER A 35 -2.16 11.10 -15.48
C SER A 35 -2.11 10.26 -16.75
N SER A 36 -2.64 10.81 -17.84
CA SER A 36 -2.53 10.22 -19.19
C SER A 36 -1.12 10.10 -19.72
N THR A 37 -0.13 10.82 -19.13
CA THR A 37 1.28 10.74 -19.49
C THR A 37 2.08 9.75 -18.63
N GLY A 38 1.49 9.25 -17.55
CA GLY A 38 2.07 8.22 -16.70
C GLY A 38 2.13 6.87 -17.44
N ARG A 39 3.14 6.08 -17.12
CA ARG A 39 3.33 4.76 -17.72
C ARG A 39 3.11 3.69 -16.64
N LEU A 40 2.04 2.94 -16.79
CA LEU A 40 1.57 1.93 -15.83
C LEU A 40 2.65 0.91 -15.46
N ARG A 41 3.46 0.45 -16.42
CA ARG A 41 4.52 -0.52 -16.17
C ARG A 41 5.52 -0.12 -15.08
N PHE A 42 5.70 1.20 -14.83
CA PHE A 42 6.59 1.70 -13.78
C PHE A 42 5.89 1.89 -12.43
N ALA A 43 4.58 1.60 -12.36
CA ALA A 43 3.77 1.62 -11.14
C ALA A 43 3.31 0.20 -10.74
N HIS A 44 3.81 -0.82 -11.41
CA HIS A 44 3.41 -2.20 -11.14
C HIS A 44 4.09 -2.73 -9.87
N PRO A 45 3.36 -3.36 -8.92
CA PRO A 45 3.89 -3.77 -7.62
C PRO A 45 5.03 -4.79 -7.69
N LEU A 46 5.12 -5.62 -8.75
CA LEU A 46 6.22 -6.58 -8.92
C LEU A 46 7.60 -5.92 -8.98
N ALA A 47 7.69 -4.65 -9.38
CA ALA A 47 8.96 -3.94 -9.33
C ALA A 47 9.52 -3.77 -7.91
N ILE A 48 8.65 -3.85 -6.89
CA ILE A 48 9.05 -3.75 -5.48
C ILE A 48 9.64 -5.07 -4.98
N ASP A 49 9.24 -6.21 -5.55
CA ASP A 49 9.83 -7.52 -5.23
C ASP A 49 11.35 -7.53 -5.46
N GLU A 50 11.79 -7.01 -6.60
CA GLU A 50 13.22 -6.92 -6.95
C GLU A 50 14.00 -6.08 -5.91
N VAL A 51 13.42 -4.95 -5.47
CA VAL A 51 14.05 -4.11 -4.44
C VAL A 51 14.05 -4.81 -3.08
N ALA A 52 12.96 -5.49 -2.74
CA ALA A 52 12.83 -6.19 -1.46
C ALA A 52 13.88 -7.30 -1.30
N VAL A 53 14.14 -8.05 -2.37
CA VAL A 53 15.16 -9.10 -2.40
C VAL A 53 16.58 -8.50 -2.35
N ALA A 54 16.83 -7.42 -3.09
CA ALA A 54 18.14 -6.75 -3.11
C ALA A 54 18.47 -6.06 -1.78
N TYR A 55 17.45 -5.55 -1.08
CA TYR A 55 17.60 -4.78 0.17
C TYR A 55 16.75 -5.37 1.31
N PRO A 56 17.05 -6.58 1.82
CA PRO A 56 16.18 -7.30 2.77
C PRO A 56 16.03 -6.62 4.15
N LYS A 57 16.87 -5.63 4.46
CA LYS A 57 16.78 -4.85 5.70
C LYS A 57 16.07 -3.50 5.51
N LEU A 58 15.73 -3.12 4.29
CA LEU A 58 15.03 -1.89 3.98
C LEU A 58 13.53 -2.12 4.08
N ARG A 59 12.81 -1.29 4.84
CA ARG A 59 11.35 -1.32 4.86
C ARG A 59 10.80 -0.64 3.63
N LEU A 60 9.93 -1.33 2.93
CA LEU A 60 9.29 -0.88 1.70
C LEU A 60 7.77 -0.85 1.89
N VAL A 61 7.11 0.12 1.30
CA VAL A 61 5.64 0.21 1.30
C VAL A 61 5.13 0.25 -0.13
N ILE A 62 4.26 -0.67 -0.47
CA ILE A 62 3.41 -0.64 -1.66
C ILE A 62 2.20 0.22 -1.32
N CYS A 63 2.10 1.44 -1.88
CA CYS A 63 0.92 2.27 -1.69
C CYS A 63 -0.26 1.74 -2.51
N HIS A 64 -1.50 1.99 -2.00
CA HIS A 64 -2.75 1.66 -2.69
C HIS A 64 -2.97 0.16 -2.94
N PHE A 65 -2.30 -0.71 -2.17
CA PHE A 65 -2.33 -2.17 -2.36
C PHE A 65 -2.14 -2.58 -3.83
N GLY A 66 -1.37 -1.80 -4.58
CA GLY A 66 -1.09 -2.05 -6.00
C GLY A 66 -2.29 -1.96 -6.95
N SER A 67 -3.45 -1.50 -6.47
CA SER A 67 -4.70 -1.49 -7.26
C SER A 67 -4.51 -0.86 -8.65
N PRO A 68 -4.94 -1.54 -9.73
CA PRO A 68 -5.81 -2.73 -9.77
C PRO A 68 -5.07 -4.08 -9.70
N TRP A 69 -3.74 -4.13 -9.59
CA TRP A 69 -2.93 -5.37 -9.53
C TRP A 69 -2.79 -5.91 -8.09
N MET A 70 -3.94 -6.06 -7.40
CA MET A 70 -3.99 -6.48 -5.99
C MET A 70 -3.43 -7.88 -5.77
N ALA A 71 -3.62 -8.80 -6.72
CA ALA A 71 -3.07 -10.15 -6.66
C ALA A 71 -1.54 -10.15 -6.58
N ASP A 72 -0.89 -9.38 -7.46
CA ASP A 72 0.56 -9.26 -7.47
C ASP A 72 1.08 -8.58 -6.21
N ALA A 73 0.40 -7.51 -5.74
CA ALA A 73 0.75 -6.84 -4.50
C ALA A 73 0.62 -7.76 -3.29
N ALA A 74 -0.45 -8.56 -3.23
CA ALA A 74 -0.68 -9.54 -2.17
C ALA A 74 0.46 -10.57 -2.10
N GLU A 75 0.88 -11.11 -3.25
CA GLU A 75 2.00 -12.04 -3.32
C GLU A 75 3.33 -11.39 -2.91
N VAL A 76 3.61 -10.17 -3.36
CA VAL A 76 4.83 -9.44 -2.97
C VAL A 76 4.87 -9.21 -1.46
N VAL A 77 3.75 -8.83 -0.84
CA VAL A 77 3.64 -8.65 0.62
C VAL A 77 3.73 -9.99 1.36
N ALA A 78 3.10 -11.04 0.85
CA ALA A 78 3.13 -12.36 1.47
C ALA A 78 4.55 -12.93 1.51
N LYS A 79 5.28 -12.83 0.39
CA LYS A 79 6.62 -13.38 0.20
C LYS A 79 7.70 -12.60 0.97
N ASN A 80 7.66 -11.27 0.95
CA ASN A 80 8.77 -10.43 1.43
C ASN A 80 8.51 -9.87 2.83
N PRO A 81 9.27 -10.27 3.86
CA PRO A 81 9.03 -9.84 5.25
C PRO A 81 9.29 -8.36 5.50
N ASN A 82 9.99 -7.68 4.60
CA ASN A 82 10.32 -6.26 4.66
C ASN A 82 9.38 -5.37 3.82
N VAL A 83 8.32 -5.97 3.22
CA VAL A 83 7.34 -5.22 2.43
C VAL A 83 6.04 -5.07 3.21
N TYR A 84 5.59 -3.84 3.32
CA TYR A 84 4.31 -3.40 3.85
C TYR A 84 3.43 -2.89 2.71
N THR A 85 2.15 -2.69 2.99
CA THR A 85 1.24 -2.01 2.06
C THR A 85 0.28 -1.12 2.81
N ASP A 86 -0.21 -0.08 2.16
CA ASP A 86 -1.32 0.72 2.65
C ASP A 86 -2.58 0.54 1.80
N LEU A 87 -3.70 0.85 2.40
CA LEU A 87 -5.03 0.78 1.81
C LEU A 87 -5.54 2.16 1.42
N SER A 88 -4.66 3.08 1.06
CA SER A 88 -5.02 4.43 0.64
C SER A 88 -5.51 4.48 -0.81
N GLY A 89 -6.31 5.48 -1.16
CA GLY A 89 -6.67 5.78 -2.57
C GLY A 89 -7.45 4.71 -3.34
N LEU A 90 -7.94 3.66 -2.68
CA LEU A 90 -8.65 2.55 -3.33
C LEU A 90 -10.04 2.93 -3.83
N ALA A 91 -10.63 3.98 -3.26
CA ALA A 91 -11.94 4.49 -3.64
C ALA A 91 -11.94 6.01 -3.50
N VAL A 92 -12.07 6.70 -4.62
CA VAL A 92 -12.13 8.17 -4.67
C VAL A 92 -13.58 8.63 -4.67
N GLY A 93 -13.89 9.75 -4.00
CA GLY A 93 -15.21 10.35 -3.97
C GLY A 93 -16.05 9.91 -2.76
N ARG A 94 -17.26 9.41 -3.01
CA ARG A 94 -18.26 9.10 -1.97
C ARG A 94 -18.59 7.62 -1.90
N PRO A 95 -17.80 6.83 -1.19
CA PRO A 95 -17.99 5.37 -1.09
C PRO A 95 -19.27 4.95 -0.33
N GLU A 96 -19.93 5.87 0.38
CA GLU A 96 -21.18 5.65 1.08
C GLU A 96 -22.41 5.53 0.15
N THR A 97 -22.31 5.99 -1.07
CA THR A 97 -23.48 6.02 -1.98
C THR A 97 -23.86 4.63 -2.46
N ALA A 98 -25.15 4.40 -2.65
CA ALA A 98 -25.67 3.15 -3.21
C ALA A 98 -25.11 2.88 -4.62
N ASP A 99 -24.91 3.93 -5.41
CA ASP A 99 -24.29 3.86 -6.73
C ASP A 99 -22.86 3.32 -6.65
N PHE A 100 -22.05 3.85 -5.75
CA PHE A 100 -20.68 3.36 -5.52
C PHE A 100 -20.70 1.88 -5.11
N ARG A 101 -21.51 1.51 -4.11
CA ARG A 101 -21.58 0.13 -3.63
C ARG A 101 -22.04 -0.85 -4.72
N GLY A 102 -23.00 -0.45 -5.56
CA GLY A 102 -23.46 -1.24 -6.70
C GLY A 102 -22.36 -1.46 -7.74
N ARG A 103 -21.65 -0.40 -8.11
CA ARG A 103 -20.61 -0.44 -9.15
C ARG A 103 -19.32 -1.13 -8.71
N PHE A 104 -18.96 -1.01 -7.43
CA PHE A 104 -17.68 -1.46 -6.90
C PHE A 104 -17.77 -2.67 -5.97
N SER A 105 -18.93 -3.32 -5.86
CA SER A 105 -19.11 -4.49 -5.00
C SER A 105 -18.11 -5.61 -5.30
N HIS A 106 -17.86 -5.88 -6.57
CA HIS A 106 -16.87 -6.87 -7.00
C HIS A 106 -15.46 -6.47 -6.58
N TYR A 107 -15.08 -5.22 -6.81
CA TYR A 107 -13.78 -4.66 -6.42
C TYR A 107 -13.53 -4.76 -4.89
N VAL A 108 -14.53 -4.45 -4.07
CA VAL A 108 -14.46 -4.60 -2.61
C VAL A 108 -14.29 -6.06 -2.20
N SER A 109 -14.99 -6.98 -2.89
CA SER A 109 -14.86 -8.43 -2.67
C SER A 109 -13.47 -8.93 -3.05
N GLU A 110 -12.91 -8.48 -4.16
CA GLU A 110 -11.54 -8.82 -4.59
C GLU A 110 -10.50 -8.29 -3.58
N LEU A 111 -10.64 -7.04 -3.14
CA LEU A 111 -9.76 -6.46 -2.13
C LEU A 111 -9.74 -7.32 -0.85
N SER A 112 -10.92 -7.66 -0.33
CA SER A 112 -11.04 -8.52 0.86
C SER A 112 -10.42 -9.90 0.63
N GLY A 113 -10.62 -10.49 -0.54
CA GLY A 113 -10.05 -11.79 -0.91
C GLY A 113 -8.53 -11.78 -0.97
N TRP A 114 -7.93 -10.77 -1.60
CA TRP A 114 -6.47 -10.67 -1.70
C TRP A 114 -5.80 -10.27 -0.39
N LEU A 115 -6.44 -9.47 0.44
CA LEU A 115 -5.98 -9.22 1.81
C LEU A 115 -5.97 -10.52 2.65
N ALA A 116 -7.03 -11.33 2.55
CA ALA A 116 -7.11 -12.63 3.21
C ALA A 116 -6.08 -13.62 2.67
N PHE A 117 -5.82 -13.63 1.35
CA PHE A 117 -4.77 -14.45 0.74
C PHE A 117 -3.38 -14.12 1.30
N ALA A 118 -3.05 -12.84 1.40
CA ALA A 118 -1.76 -12.41 1.93
C ALA A 118 -1.55 -12.83 3.40
N GLU A 119 -2.61 -12.81 4.22
CA GLU A 119 -2.60 -13.13 5.68
C GLU A 119 -1.53 -12.37 6.49
N LYS A 120 -1.09 -11.20 6.02
CA LYS A 120 -0.04 -10.39 6.64
C LYS A 120 -0.59 -9.11 7.24
N TRP A 121 -1.57 -9.25 8.12
CA TRP A 121 -2.25 -8.13 8.77
C TRP A 121 -1.31 -7.18 9.52
N ASP A 122 -0.19 -7.70 9.99
CA ASP A 122 0.90 -6.94 10.62
C ASP A 122 1.70 -6.06 9.65
N ARG A 123 1.45 -6.20 8.35
CA ARG A 123 2.10 -5.43 7.28
C ARG A 123 1.14 -4.70 6.36
N VAL A 124 -0.15 -4.74 6.67
CA VAL A 124 -1.21 -3.96 6.01
C VAL A 124 -1.54 -2.75 6.88
N MET A 125 -1.56 -1.55 6.29
CA MET A 125 -1.84 -0.30 7.00
C MET A 125 -3.06 0.41 6.43
N PHE A 126 -3.85 1.04 7.30
CA PHE A 126 -4.84 2.02 6.89
C PHE A 126 -4.15 3.27 6.33
N GLY A 127 -4.68 3.82 5.27
CA GLY A 127 -4.31 5.10 4.67
C GLY A 127 -5.50 5.66 3.91
N THR A 128 -5.52 6.95 3.59
CA THR A 128 -6.67 7.61 2.96
C THR A 128 -6.39 8.20 1.59
N ASP A 129 -5.16 8.65 1.35
CA ASP A 129 -4.84 9.51 0.21
C ASP A 129 -5.64 10.84 0.23
N TRP A 130 -5.82 11.38 1.48
CA TRP A 130 -6.49 12.66 1.68
C TRP A 130 -5.85 13.77 0.83
N PRO A 131 -6.63 14.68 0.19
CA PRO A 131 -8.05 14.97 0.43
C PRO A 131 -9.05 14.30 -0.54
N LEU A 132 -8.67 13.22 -1.22
CA LEU A 132 -9.47 12.62 -2.29
C LEU A 132 -10.71 11.87 -1.79
N VAL A 133 -10.80 11.60 -0.48
CA VAL A 133 -11.86 10.81 0.14
C VAL A 133 -12.47 11.50 1.36
N SER A 134 -13.72 11.17 1.67
CA SER A 134 -14.34 11.48 2.96
C SER A 134 -13.80 10.49 4.00
N LEU A 135 -13.12 11.00 5.02
CA LEU A 135 -12.42 10.18 6.02
C LEU A 135 -13.37 9.20 6.73
N GLU A 136 -14.51 9.67 7.19
CA GLU A 136 -15.51 8.84 7.90
C GLU A 136 -15.98 7.66 7.05
N HIS A 137 -16.38 7.94 5.80
CA HIS A 137 -16.89 6.92 4.90
C HIS A 137 -15.79 5.96 4.41
N TYR A 138 -14.56 6.47 4.30
CA TYR A 138 -13.42 5.65 3.92
C TYR A 138 -13.01 4.68 5.04
N ILE A 139 -13.04 5.13 6.29
CA ILE A 139 -12.83 4.26 7.45
C ILE A 139 -13.86 3.11 7.44
N ALA A 140 -15.15 3.43 7.22
CA ALA A 140 -16.19 2.42 7.16
C ALA A 140 -15.99 1.41 6.00
N LEU A 141 -15.55 1.90 4.83
CA LEU A 141 -15.24 1.05 3.69
C LEU A 141 -14.11 0.07 4.02
N ILE A 142 -12.98 0.56 4.50
CA ILE A 142 -11.82 -0.28 4.82
C ILE A 142 -12.14 -1.24 5.98
N ALA A 143 -12.85 -0.79 6.99
CA ALA A 143 -13.30 -1.65 8.10
C ALA A 143 -14.20 -2.80 7.61
N SER A 144 -14.94 -2.61 6.52
CA SER A 144 -15.75 -3.69 5.92
C SER A 144 -14.91 -4.73 5.16
N CYS A 145 -13.70 -4.38 4.74
CA CYS A 145 -12.77 -5.26 4.02
C CYS A 145 -11.81 -6.02 4.95
N VAL A 146 -11.65 -5.55 6.18
CA VAL A 146 -10.71 -6.10 7.16
C VAL A 146 -11.47 -6.79 8.29
N PRO A 147 -11.18 -8.06 8.61
CA PRO A 147 -11.83 -8.73 9.76
C PRO A 147 -11.61 -7.95 11.06
N ALA A 148 -12.64 -7.84 11.89
CA ALA A 148 -12.61 -7.03 13.12
C ALA A 148 -11.45 -7.39 14.08
N ALA A 149 -11.05 -8.65 14.10
CA ALA A 149 -9.91 -9.11 14.89
C ALA A 149 -8.57 -8.44 14.51
N HIS A 150 -8.49 -7.85 13.32
CA HIS A 150 -7.27 -7.22 12.79
C HIS A 150 -7.35 -5.68 12.70
N TRP A 151 -8.45 -5.06 13.16
CA TRP A 151 -8.61 -3.59 13.08
C TRP A 151 -7.51 -2.85 13.81
N GLU A 152 -7.21 -3.19 15.05
CA GLU A 152 -6.13 -2.52 15.80
C GLU A 152 -4.79 -2.62 15.06
N GLN A 153 -4.51 -3.78 14.48
CA GLN A 153 -3.30 -3.99 13.72
C GLN A 153 -3.27 -3.10 12.48
N VAL A 154 -4.30 -3.14 11.64
CA VAL A 154 -4.34 -2.43 10.35
C VAL A 154 -4.50 -0.92 10.53
N PHE A 155 -5.34 -0.47 11.46
CA PHE A 155 -5.60 0.96 11.66
C PHE A 155 -4.55 1.68 12.51
N TYR A 156 -3.65 0.94 13.19
CA TYR A 156 -2.67 1.56 14.09
C TYR A 156 -1.31 0.88 14.09
N ARG A 157 -1.21 -0.38 14.52
CA ARG A 157 0.08 -1.02 14.85
C ARG A 157 0.99 -1.20 13.64
N SER A 158 0.45 -1.55 12.49
CA SER A 158 1.25 -1.78 11.28
C SER A 158 1.97 -0.51 10.82
N ALA A 159 1.35 0.66 10.98
CA ALA A 159 1.99 1.93 10.68
C ALA A 159 3.20 2.21 11.59
N LEU A 160 3.12 1.87 12.87
CA LEU A 160 4.25 2.00 13.81
C LEU A 160 5.40 1.05 13.44
N SER A 161 5.09 -0.15 12.96
CA SER A 161 6.08 -1.12 12.49
C SER A 161 6.74 -0.69 11.19
N ALA A 162 5.93 -0.19 10.24
CA ALA A 162 6.42 0.32 8.96
C ALA A 162 7.27 1.59 9.14
N TYR A 163 6.86 2.48 10.04
CA TYR A 163 7.50 3.78 10.30
C TYR A 163 7.91 3.91 11.77
N PRO A 164 8.97 3.23 12.23
CA PRO A 164 9.32 3.14 13.66
C PRO A 164 9.64 4.48 14.32
N LYS A 165 9.97 5.51 13.52
CA LYS A 165 10.17 6.87 14.05
C LYS A 165 8.86 7.53 14.51
N LEU A 166 7.69 7.07 14.04
CA LEU A 166 6.40 7.56 14.52
C LEU A 166 6.18 7.24 16.01
N GLY A 167 6.56 6.04 16.47
CA GLY A 167 6.44 5.66 17.87
C GLY A 167 7.11 6.66 18.80
N LYS A 168 8.31 7.16 18.42
CA LYS A 168 9.06 8.15 19.21
C LYS A 168 8.42 9.55 19.26
N ILE A 169 7.49 9.84 18.36
CA ILE A 169 6.78 11.14 18.31
C ILE A 169 5.50 11.05 19.14
N LEU A 170 4.96 9.86 19.34
CA LEU A 170 3.70 9.62 20.06
C LEU A 170 3.91 9.32 21.55
N GLU A 171 5.15 9.12 21.98
CA GLU A 171 5.59 9.07 23.39
C GLU A 171 5.77 10.48 23.98
#